data_c748ba6ffa5b379513179680da0427f1
#
_entry.id   c748ba6ffa5b379513179680da0427f1
#
_cell.length_a   1.000
_cell.length_b   1.000
_cell.length_c   1.000
_cell.angle_alpha   90.00
_cell.angle_beta   90.00
_cell.angle_gamma   90.00
#
_symmetry.space_group_name_H-M   'P 1'
#
loop_
_entity.id
_entity.type
_entity.pdbx_description
1 polymer ?
#
loop_
_entity_poly.entity_id
_entity_poly.type
_entity_poly.pdbx_seq_one_letter_code
_entity_poly.pdbx_strand_id
1 'polypeptide(L)'
;MTDFTRISFDKIFNVEKIITIFYMELSKNFYYEGEKHDFWEMVYIDKGEMICVADEKRFILKSGEMTFHKPNEFHNLSGNSSIAPNVSILTFECKSRAMKHFEGKIFRLSAEEKYFLSMLFTEGISCYQLEDVQNPLLQKLKKITPSPFGSSQMTKNLLEIFLIKLCRNTDVVTKDMRQSYVIDDIDVPYNVKEILDFLKNHIYDKVTIRDISKELDMSESAIKQLFSKYREGGIIHYYNTLKIKEARKLIREGIYNMAQISDILQFDSPQYFSKCFKAVTNMTPSEYKSSIMK
;
A
#
# COMPACT_ATOMS: atom_id res chain seq x y z
N MET A 1 -35.47 -47.79 -16.83
CA MET A 1 -34.29 -47.03 -16.25
C MET A 1 -34.76 -45.63 -16.00
N THR A 2 -34.59 -45.13 -14.77
CA THR A 2 -34.91 -43.73 -14.45
C THR A 2 -33.88 -42.84 -15.15
N ASP A 3 -34.32 -41.94 -15.99
CA ASP A 3 -33.42 -40.98 -16.68
C ASP A 3 -33.09 -39.84 -15.74
N PHE A 4 -31.80 -39.68 -15.37
CA PHE A 4 -31.32 -38.61 -14.45
C PHE A 4 -30.63 -37.55 -15.28
N THR A 5 -31.14 -36.31 -15.21
CA THR A 5 -30.51 -35.15 -15.80
C THR A 5 -29.29 -34.75 -14.93
N ARG A 6 -28.13 -34.54 -15.57
CA ARG A 6 -26.91 -34.08 -14.91
C ARG A 6 -26.60 -32.64 -15.30
N ILE A 7 -26.47 -31.75 -14.35
CA ILE A 7 -26.17 -30.33 -14.56
C ILE A 7 -24.75 -30.06 -14.03
N SER A 8 -23.92 -29.46 -14.86
CA SER A 8 -22.59 -29.05 -14.48
C SER A 8 -22.62 -27.74 -13.68
N PHE A 9 -21.73 -27.60 -12.72
CA PHE A 9 -21.54 -26.32 -12.00
C PHE A 9 -20.77 -25.32 -12.85
N ASP A 10 -21.21 -24.06 -12.81
CA ASP A 10 -20.44 -22.95 -13.38
C ASP A 10 -19.22 -22.65 -12.52
N LYS A 11 -18.12 -22.32 -13.18
CA LYS A 11 -16.87 -21.96 -12.54
C LYS A 11 -16.58 -20.48 -12.76
N ILE A 12 -17.00 -19.63 -11.82
CA ILE A 12 -16.87 -18.17 -11.92
C ILE A 12 -15.48 -17.70 -11.51
N PHE A 13 -14.96 -18.21 -10.40
CA PHE A 13 -13.60 -17.97 -9.95
C PHE A 13 -12.78 -19.25 -9.99
N ASN A 14 -11.51 -19.13 -10.32
CA ASN A 14 -10.51 -20.17 -10.19
C ASN A 14 -9.23 -19.54 -9.64
N VAL A 15 -9.06 -19.60 -8.33
CA VAL A 15 -7.83 -19.17 -7.67
C VAL A 15 -6.77 -20.25 -7.92
N GLU A 16 -5.64 -19.86 -8.54
CA GLU A 16 -4.59 -20.80 -8.94
C GLU A 16 -3.52 -20.96 -7.85
N LYS A 17 -3.10 -19.83 -7.24
CA LYS A 17 -2.04 -19.81 -6.22
C LYS A 17 -2.35 -18.79 -5.15
N ILE A 18 -1.85 -19.03 -3.95
CA ILE A 18 -1.70 -18.05 -2.88
C ILE A 18 -0.23 -17.66 -2.79
N ILE A 19 0.04 -16.36 -2.63
CA ILE A 19 1.40 -15.82 -2.52
C ILE A 19 1.69 -15.39 -1.09
N THR A 20 0.77 -14.66 -0.46
CA THR A 20 0.87 -14.30 0.96
C THR A 20 -0.49 -14.39 1.65
N ILE A 21 -0.50 -14.64 2.96
CA ILE A 21 -1.65 -14.50 3.83
C ILE A 21 -1.14 -14.15 5.23
N PHE A 22 -1.51 -13.00 5.75
CA PHE A 22 -1.09 -12.57 7.08
C PHE A 22 -2.02 -11.49 7.66
N TYR A 23 -1.96 -11.38 8.98
CA TYR A 23 -2.59 -10.32 9.77
C TYR A 23 -1.49 -9.56 10.50
N MET A 24 -1.55 -8.24 10.51
CA MET A 24 -0.57 -7.37 11.16
C MET A 24 -1.25 -6.29 11.99
N GLU A 25 -0.67 -6.03 13.15
CA GLU A 25 -0.92 -4.84 13.95
C GLU A 25 0.17 -3.82 13.64
N LEU A 26 -0.20 -2.71 13.04
CA LEU A 26 0.75 -1.71 12.55
C LEU A 26 0.79 -0.50 13.49
N SER A 27 1.93 0.19 13.53
CA SER A 27 2.01 1.47 14.23
C SER A 27 1.16 2.53 13.52
N LYS A 28 0.67 3.53 14.26
CA LYS A 28 -0.06 4.67 13.67
C LYS A 28 0.76 5.46 12.65
N ASN A 29 2.09 5.39 12.73
CA ASN A 29 3.04 6.04 11.82
C ASN A 29 3.62 5.06 10.80
N PHE A 30 3.05 3.87 10.64
CA PHE A 30 3.49 2.90 9.66
C PHE A 30 3.53 3.52 8.27
N TYR A 31 4.61 3.27 7.55
CA TYR A 31 4.76 3.69 6.17
C TYR A 31 5.37 2.56 5.35
N TYR A 32 4.69 2.21 4.28
CA TYR A 32 5.19 1.30 3.26
C TYR A 32 5.35 2.07 1.96
N GLU A 33 6.54 2.01 1.36
CA GLU A 33 6.85 2.79 0.14
C GLU A 33 6.00 2.41 -1.05
N GLY A 34 5.48 1.19 -1.02
CA GLY A 34 4.66 0.63 -2.07
C GLY A 34 5.42 -0.30 -3.00
N GLU A 35 4.66 -1.08 -3.73
CA GLU A 35 5.11 -2.10 -4.65
C GLU A 35 4.21 -2.20 -5.87
N LYS A 36 4.65 -3.03 -6.80
CA LYS A 36 3.91 -3.40 -7.99
C LYS A 36 4.24 -4.83 -8.34
N HIS A 37 3.23 -5.67 -8.44
CA HIS A 37 3.37 -7.09 -8.74
C HIS A 37 2.28 -7.57 -9.71
N ASP A 38 2.41 -8.76 -10.28
CA ASP A 38 1.55 -9.30 -11.34
C ASP A 38 0.39 -10.17 -10.85
N PHE A 39 0.09 -10.12 -9.55
CA PHE A 39 -1.02 -10.84 -8.92
C PHE A 39 -1.97 -9.90 -8.18
N TRP A 40 -3.11 -10.40 -7.70
CA TRP A 40 -4.10 -9.67 -6.93
C TRP A 40 -3.68 -9.57 -5.47
N GLU A 41 -3.90 -8.40 -4.87
CA GLU A 41 -3.81 -8.19 -3.43
C GLU A 41 -5.14 -7.74 -2.86
N MET A 42 -5.56 -8.38 -1.78
CA MET A 42 -6.74 -8.03 -0.99
C MET A 42 -6.27 -7.43 0.34
N VAL A 43 -6.75 -6.22 0.64
CA VAL A 43 -6.44 -5.48 1.88
C VAL A 43 -7.73 -5.23 2.64
N TYR A 44 -7.82 -5.69 3.87
CA TYR A 44 -8.94 -5.44 4.79
C TYR A 44 -8.45 -4.75 6.05
N ILE A 45 -9.16 -3.71 6.49
CA ILE A 45 -8.89 -3.00 7.74
C ILE A 45 -9.83 -3.53 8.81
N ASP A 46 -9.27 -4.25 9.80
CA ASP A 46 -10.03 -4.75 10.93
C ASP A 46 -10.28 -3.65 11.97
N LYS A 47 -9.25 -2.85 12.28
CA LYS A 47 -9.29 -1.74 13.24
C LYS A 47 -8.53 -0.54 12.71
N GLY A 48 -8.99 0.66 13.10
CA GLY A 48 -8.36 1.90 12.70
C GLY A 48 -8.64 2.28 11.25
N GLU A 49 -7.73 2.95 10.62
CA GLU A 49 -7.81 3.34 9.22
C GLU A 49 -6.42 3.51 8.61
N MET A 50 -6.32 3.35 7.30
CA MET A 50 -5.09 3.51 6.55
C MET A 50 -5.28 4.40 5.33
N ILE A 51 -4.24 5.14 5.01
CA ILE A 51 -4.13 5.84 3.74
C ILE A 51 -3.57 4.84 2.73
N CYS A 52 -4.31 4.64 1.65
CA CYS A 52 -3.93 3.75 0.55
C CYS A 52 -3.67 4.57 -0.71
N VAL A 53 -2.69 4.14 -1.49
CA VAL A 53 -2.46 4.65 -2.85
C VAL A 53 -2.65 3.51 -3.84
N ALA A 54 -3.32 3.78 -4.95
CA ALA A 54 -3.49 2.86 -6.07
C ALA A 54 -3.24 3.65 -7.37
N ASP A 55 -2.08 3.43 -8.00
CA ASP A 55 -1.52 4.26 -9.07
C ASP A 55 -1.46 5.74 -8.63
N GLU A 56 -2.27 6.62 -9.23
CA GLU A 56 -2.34 8.05 -8.89
C GLU A 56 -3.42 8.38 -7.85
N LYS A 57 -4.25 7.40 -7.47
CA LYS A 57 -5.38 7.60 -6.57
C LYS A 57 -4.99 7.38 -5.13
N ARG A 58 -5.28 8.36 -4.28
CA ARG A 58 -5.08 8.27 -2.83
C ARG A 58 -6.44 8.30 -2.14
N PHE A 59 -6.67 7.38 -1.21
CA PHE A 59 -7.93 7.25 -0.49
C PHE A 59 -7.70 6.68 0.92
N ILE A 60 -8.69 6.87 1.81
CA ILE A 60 -8.67 6.25 3.14
C ILE A 60 -9.51 4.98 3.10
N LEU A 61 -8.93 3.90 3.63
CA LEU A 61 -9.61 2.65 3.92
C LEU A 61 -9.84 2.57 5.43
N LYS A 62 -11.09 2.40 5.85
CA LYS A 62 -11.52 2.44 7.26
C LYS A 62 -11.81 1.06 7.80
N SER A 63 -11.89 0.95 9.14
CA SER A 63 -12.31 -0.29 9.81
C SER A 63 -13.59 -0.87 9.21
N GLY A 64 -13.57 -2.16 8.91
CA GLY A 64 -14.66 -2.90 8.26
C GLY A 64 -14.67 -2.77 6.73
N GLU A 65 -13.71 -2.07 6.15
CA GLU A 65 -13.61 -1.89 4.71
C GLU A 65 -12.48 -2.70 4.09
N MET A 66 -12.69 -3.08 2.83
CA MET A 66 -11.77 -3.87 2.01
C MET A 66 -11.60 -3.25 0.63
N THR A 67 -10.40 -3.35 0.09
CA THR A 67 -10.11 -3.05 -1.32
C THR A 67 -9.25 -4.14 -1.95
N PHE A 68 -9.19 -4.10 -3.28
CA PHE A 68 -8.29 -4.95 -4.06
C PHE A 68 -7.34 -4.09 -4.89
N HIS A 69 -6.09 -4.51 -4.95
CA HIS A 69 -5.09 -4.05 -5.90
C HIS A 69 -5.00 -5.07 -7.03
N LYS A 70 -5.22 -4.59 -8.26
CA LYS A 70 -5.14 -5.45 -9.46
C LYS A 70 -3.69 -5.71 -9.85
N PRO A 71 -3.42 -6.77 -10.63
CA PRO A 71 -2.10 -6.99 -11.21
C PRO A 71 -1.54 -5.74 -11.89
N ASN A 72 -0.28 -5.43 -11.60
CA ASN A 72 0.45 -4.27 -12.13
C ASN A 72 -0.08 -2.88 -11.72
N GLU A 73 -0.95 -2.77 -10.72
CA GLU A 73 -1.29 -1.52 -10.06
C GLU A 73 -0.20 -1.18 -9.04
N PHE A 74 0.40 0.02 -9.11
CA PHE A 74 1.26 0.48 -8.03
C PHE A 74 0.40 0.78 -6.80
N HIS A 75 0.80 0.27 -5.64
CA HIS A 75 0.05 0.54 -4.40
C HIS A 75 0.98 0.69 -3.21
N ASN A 76 0.54 1.50 -2.24
CA ASN A 76 1.17 1.60 -0.93
C ASN A 76 0.13 1.73 0.19
N LEU A 77 0.60 1.51 1.41
CA LEU A 77 -0.18 1.62 2.63
C LEU A 77 0.59 2.48 3.64
N SER A 78 -0.11 3.40 4.30
CA SER A 78 0.46 4.19 5.37
C SER A 78 -0.56 4.48 6.47
N GLY A 79 -0.10 4.55 7.71
CA GLY A 79 -0.91 5.00 8.85
C GLY A 79 -1.29 6.47 8.69
N ASN A 80 -2.36 6.87 9.35
CA ASN A 80 -2.84 8.26 9.34
C ASN A 80 -2.37 9.07 10.57
N SER A 81 -1.44 8.54 11.35
CA SER A 81 -0.87 9.13 12.58
C SER A 81 -1.87 9.27 13.75
N SER A 82 -3.12 8.85 13.60
CA SER A 82 -4.15 8.96 14.65
C SER A 82 -4.39 7.64 15.38
N ILE A 83 -4.81 6.60 14.67
CA ILE A 83 -5.15 5.30 15.23
C ILE A 83 -4.30 4.22 14.60
N ALA A 84 -3.65 3.39 15.43
CA ALA A 84 -2.91 2.22 14.98
C ALA A 84 -3.83 1.23 14.25
N PRO A 85 -3.59 0.90 12.98
CA PRO A 85 -4.44 0.02 12.22
C PRO A 85 -4.06 -1.44 12.38
N ASN A 86 -5.09 -2.31 12.33
CA ASN A 86 -4.93 -3.75 12.18
C ASN A 86 -5.38 -4.13 10.77
N VAL A 87 -4.53 -4.82 10.03
CA VAL A 87 -4.73 -5.10 8.62
C VAL A 87 -4.59 -6.60 8.33
N SER A 88 -5.49 -7.11 7.50
CA SER A 88 -5.40 -8.45 6.91
C SER A 88 -5.05 -8.31 5.44
N ILE A 89 -3.98 -8.96 5.00
CA ILE A 89 -3.53 -8.96 3.60
C ILE A 89 -3.46 -10.38 3.09
N LEU A 90 -4.01 -10.58 1.90
CA LEU A 90 -3.95 -11.85 1.17
C LEU A 90 -3.67 -11.56 -0.30
N THR A 91 -2.62 -12.18 -0.84
CA THR A 91 -2.26 -12.05 -2.25
C THR A 91 -2.39 -13.39 -2.98
N PHE A 92 -2.90 -13.36 -4.20
CA PHE A 92 -3.24 -14.58 -4.93
C PHE A 92 -3.28 -14.38 -6.46
N GLU A 93 -3.04 -15.47 -7.20
CA GLU A 93 -3.23 -15.53 -8.64
C GLU A 93 -4.65 -15.99 -8.98
N CYS A 94 -5.37 -15.17 -9.73
CA CYS A 94 -6.68 -15.52 -10.30
C CYS A 94 -6.86 -14.79 -11.64
N LYS A 95 -6.96 -15.57 -12.73
CA LYS A 95 -7.15 -15.05 -14.09
C LYS A 95 -8.62 -14.99 -14.52
N SER A 96 -9.55 -15.31 -13.62
CA SER A 96 -10.98 -15.30 -13.91
C SER A 96 -11.46 -13.90 -14.31
N ARG A 97 -12.25 -13.82 -15.36
CA ARG A 97 -12.79 -12.54 -15.88
C ARG A 97 -13.61 -11.78 -14.82
N ALA A 98 -14.25 -12.50 -13.91
CA ALA A 98 -15.03 -11.94 -12.82
C ALA A 98 -14.19 -11.07 -11.85
N MET A 99 -12.86 -11.23 -11.80
CA MET A 99 -11.98 -10.39 -10.97
C MET A 99 -12.06 -8.90 -11.33
N LYS A 100 -12.45 -8.53 -12.56
CA LYS A 100 -12.68 -7.13 -12.95
C LYS A 100 -13.73 -6.43 -12.08
N HIS A 101 -14.62 -7.19 -11.44
CA HIS A 101 -15.62 -6.63 -10.53
C HIS A 101 -14.98 -5.87 -9.35
N PHE A 102 -13.77 -6.23 -8.94
CA PHE A 102 -13.09 -5.67 -7.77
C PHE A 102 -12.25 -4.44 -8.07
N GLU A 103 -11.99 -4.16 -9.34
CA GLU A 103 -11.14 -3.03 -9.75
C GLU A 103 -11.72 -1.69 -9.31
N GLY A 104 -10.90 -0.87 -8.67
CA GLY A 104 -11.26 0.49 -8.29
C GLY A 104 -12.35 0.62 -7.22
N LYS A 105 -12.67 -0.44 -6.48
CA LYS A 105 -13.77 -0.48 -5.51
C LYS A 105 -13.29 -0.64 -4.07
N ILE A 106 -14.09 -0.12 -3.16
CA ILE A 106 -14.00 -0.32 -1.71
C ILE A 106 -15.32 -0.96 -1.27
N PHE A 107 -15.23 -2.07 -0.56
CA PHE A 107 -16.36 -2.84 -0.04
C PHE A 107 -16.45 -2.64 1.46
N ARG A 108 -17.63 -2.31 1.99
CA ARG A 108 -17.89 -2.40 3.42
C ARG A 108 -18.45 -3.78 3.72
N LEU A 109 -17.72 -4.54 4.54
CA LEU A 109 -18.10 -5.94 4.83
C LEU A 109 -19.25 -6.01 5.82
N SER A 110 -20.27 -6.79 5.47
CA SER A 110 -21.32 -7.24 6.36
C SER A 110 -20.79 -8.20 7.43
N ALA A 111 -21.58 -8.47 8.48
CA ALA A 111 -21.23 -9.45 9.50
C ALA A 111 -20.96 -10.84 8.91
N GLU A 112 -21.75 -11.26 7.92
CA GLU A 112 -21.59 -12.53 7.24
C GLU A 112 -20.27 -12.60 6.46
N GLU A 113 -19.91 -11.55 5.72
CA GLU A 113 -18.67 -11.49 4.95
C GLU A 113 -17.45 -11.48 5.87
N LYS A 114 -17.49 -10.75 7.00
CA LYS A 114 -16.45 -10.79 8.04
C LYS A 114 -16.27 -12.20 8.61
N TYR A 115 -17.36 -12.93 8.82
CA TYR A 115 -17.30 -14.31 9.28
C TYR A 115 -16.57 -15.21 8.26
N PHE A 116 -16.91 -15.14 6.98
CA PHE A 116 -16.20 -15.89 5.93
C PHE A 116 -14.72 -15.47 5.81
N LEU A 117 -14.42 -14.18 5.93
CA LEU A 117 -13.04 -13.68 5.95
C LEU A 117 -12.25 -14.26 7.13
N SER A 118 -12.84 -14.28 8.33
CA SER A 118 -12.23 -14.88 9.52
C SER A 118 -11.94 -16.38 9.33
N MET A 119 -12.89 -17.14 8.77
CA MET A 119 -12.68 -18.55 8.44
C MET A 119 -11.54 -18.74 7.43
N LEU A 120 -11.49 -17.92 6.38
CA LEU A 120 -10.44 -17.94 5.37
C LEU A 120 -9.05 -17.73 5.99
N PHE A 121 -8.91 -16.70 6.83
CA PHE A 121 -7.62 -16.42 7.50
C PHE A 121 -7.25 -17.49 8.51
N THR A 122 -8.21 -17.98 9.32
CA THR A 122 -7.97 -19.06 10.28
C THR A 122 -7.47 -20.32 9.57
N GLU A 123 -8.11 -20.73 8.50
CA GLU A 123 -7.71 -21.91 7.73
C GLU A 123 -6.38 -21.68 7.01
N GLY A 124 -6.20 -20.51 6.39
CA GLY A 124 -4.96 -20.17 5.67
C GLY A 124 -3.74 -20.16 6.57
N ILE A 125 -3.84 -19.55 7.76
CA ILE A 125 -2.74 -19.50 8.75
C ILE A 125 -2.45 -20.89 9.34
N SER A 126 -3.42 -21.79 9.36
CA SER A 126 -3.21 -23.17 9.82
C SER A 126 -2.32 -23.99 8.87
N CYS A 127 -2.23 -23.61 7.61
CA CYS A 127 -1.46 -24.33 6.60
C CYS A 127 -0.32 -23.55 5.94
N TYR A 128 -0.29 -22.22 6.14
CA TYR A 128 0.74 -21.35 5.59
C TYR A 128 1.29 -20.39 6.63
N GLN A 129 2.58 -20.08 6.53
CA GLN A 129 3.25 -19.05 7.34
C GLN A 129 4.25 -18.27 6.50
N LEU A 130 4.51 -17.01 6.84
CA LEU A 130 5.61 -16.25 6.26
C LEU A 130 6.95 -16.78 6.78
N GLU A 131 7.98 -16.86 5.93
CA GLU A 131 9.33 -17.26 6.34
C GLU A 131 9.97 -16.21 7.26
N ASP A 132 9.73 -14.93 6.99
CA ASP A 132 10.23 -13.82 7.79
C ASP A 132 9.10 -12.84 8.11
N VAL A 133 8.56 -12.94 9.32
CA VAL A 133 7.48 -12.08 9.81
C VAL A 133 7.97 -10.66 10.09
N GLN A 134 9.28 -10.45 10.28
CA GLN A 134 9.86 -9.15 10.62
C GLN A 134 10.17 -8.31 9.38
N ASN A 135 10.27 -8.94 8.21
CA ASN A 135 10.53 -8.23 6.95
C ASN A 135 9.39 -8.43 5.95
N PRO A 136 8.35 -7.57 6.00
CA PRO A 136 7.20 -7.68 5.09
C PRO A 136 7.54 -7.51 3.61
N LEU A 137 8.77 -7.09 3.28
CA LEU A 137 9.26 -6.96 1.90
C LEU A 137 9.79 -8.29 1.32
N LEU A 138 10.15 -9.27 2.19
CA LEU A 138 10.59 -10.60 1.80
C LEU A 138 9.50 -11.64 2.06
N GLN A 139 8.31 -11.38 1.54
CA GLN A 139 7.11 -12.20 1.77
C GLN A 139 7.19 -13.54 1.04
N LYS A 140 7.95 -14.47 1.58
CA LYS A 140 7.93 -15.86 1.11
C LYS A 140 6.99 -16.67 1.97
N LEU A 141 5.94 -17.20 1.36
CA LEU A 141 5.01 -18.09 2.02
C LEU A 141 5.55 -19.51 2.03
N LYS A 142 5.54 -20.14 3.20
CA LYS A 142 5.93 -21.52 3.40
C LYS A 142 4.74 -22.34 3.88
N LYS A 143 4.61 -23.54 3.32
CA LYS A 143 3.58 -24.48 3.78
C LYS A 143 4.00 -25.10 5.10
N ILE A 144 3.09 -25.09 6.08
CA ILE A 144 3.28 -25.76 7.37
C ILE A 144 3.13 -27.29 7.18
N THR A 145 4.04 -28.04 7.76
CA THR A 145 3.98 -29.50 7.72
C THR A 145 4.29 -30.07 9.11
N PRO A 146 3.40 -30.88 9.74
CA PRO A 146 2.08 -31.28 9.24
C PRO A 146 1.05 -30.14 9.28
N SER A 147 0.11 -30.12 8.37
CA SER A 147 -1.06 -29.24 8.35
C SER A 147 -2.35 -30.04 8.43
N PRO A 148 -3.49 -29.43 8.86
CA PRO A 148 -4.77 -30.12 8.90
C PRO A 148 -5.16 -30.73 7.55
N PHE A 149 -5.84 -31.85 7.55
CA PHE A 149 -6.27 -32.52 6.32
C PHE A 149 -7.13 -31.60 5.45
N GLY A 150 -6.74 -31.41 4.20
CA GLY A 150 -7.48 -30.61 3.24
C GLY A 150 -7.40 -29.08 3.43
N SER A 151 -6.62 -28.56 4.40
CA SER A 151 -6.57 -27.12 4.73
C SER A 151 -6.22 -26.23 3.55
N SER A 152 -5.29 -26.63 2.69
CA SER A 152 -4.96 -25.88 1.47
C SER A 152 -6.13 -25.77 0.50
N GLN A 153 -6.89 -26.86 0.32
CA GLN A 153 -8.10 -26.87 -0.53
C GLN A 153 -9.21 -26.07 0.14
N MET A 154 -9.37 -26.17 1.44
CA MET A 154 -10.35 -25.39 2.20
C MET A 154 -10.07 -23.90 2.10
N THR A 155 -8.81 -23.46 2.25
CA THR A 155 -8.38 -22.07 2.06
C THR A 155 -8.78 -21.56 0.68
N LYS A 156 -8.49 -22.33 -0.38
CA LYS A 156 -8.89 -21.99 -1.75
C LYS A 156 -10.40 -21.84 -1.89
N ASN A 157 -11.16 -22.84 -1.41
CA ASN A 157 -12.61 -22.84 -1.52
C ASN A 157 -13.24 -21.68 -0.75
N LEU A 158 -12.74 -21.38 0.46
CA LEU A 158 -13.19 -20.24 1.26
C LEU A 158 -12.90 -18.91 0.55
N LEU A 159 -11.74 -18.76 -0.09
CA LEU A 159 -11.45 -17.58 -0.88
C LEU A 159 -12.41 -17.42 -2.06
N GLU A 160 -12.65 -18.47 -2.81
CA GLU A 160 -13.59 -18.45 -3.95
C GLU A 160 -15.03 -18.14 -3.51
N ILE A 161 -15.51 -18.73 -2.40
CA ILE A 161 -16.80 -18.42 -1.79
C ILE A 161 -16.86 -16.95 -1.36
N PHE A 162 -15.80 -16.46 -0.71
CA PHE A 162 -15.71 -15.08 -0.26
C PHE A 162 -15.79 -14.09 -1.44
N LEU A 163 -15.06 -14.34 -2.53
CA LEU A 163 -15.11 -13.53 -3.75
C LEU A 163 -16.54 -13.52 -4.36
N ILE A 164 -17.23 -14.67 -4.39
CA ILE A 164 -18.62 -14.75 -4.86
C ILE A 164 -19.54 -13.90 -3.97
N LYS A 165 -19.38 -13.95 -2.66
CA LYS A 165 -20.17 -13.14 -1.72
C LYS A 165 -19.94 -11.65 -1.92
N LEU A 166 -18.70 -11.22 -2.08
CA LEU A 166 -18.38 -9.83 -2.36
C LEU A 166 -18.96 -9.35 -3.70
N CYS A 167 -19.07 -10.20 -4.71
CA CYS A 167 -19.78 -9.83 -5.95
C CYS A 167 -21.28 -9.56 -5.74
N ARG A 168 -21.85 -10.03 -4.65
CA ARG A 168 -23.26 -9.80 -4.26
C ARG A 168 -23.42 -8.65 -3.27
N ASN A 169 -22.31 -8.11 -2.76
CA ASN A 169 -22.30 -6.98 -1.83
C ASN A 169 -22.74 -5.70 -2.55
N THR A 170 -23.65 -4.95 -1.94
CA THR A 170 -24.20 -3.70 -2.46
C THR A 170 -23.63 -2.46 -1.74
N ASP A 171 -22.96 -2.61 -0.61
CA ASP A 171 -22.30 -1.51 0.12
C ASP A 171 -20.89 -1.28 -0.45
N VAL A 172 -20.85 -0.70 -1.64
CA VAL A 172 -19.64 -0.51 -2.43
C VAL A 172 -19.51 0.94 -2.84
N VAL A 173 -18.32 1.51 -2.66
CA VAL A 173 -17.95 2.83 -3.16
C VAL A 173 -16.74 2.72 -4.09
N THR A 174 -16.58 3.65 -5.03
CA THR A 174 -15.40 3.67 -5.88
C THR A 174 -14.24 4.39 -5.17
N LYS A 175 -13.02 4.00 -5.48
CA LYS A 175 -11.81 4.70 -5.01
C LYS A 175 -11.84 6.19 -5.42
N ASP A 176 -12.40 6.51 -6.59
CA ASP A 176 -12.54 7.89 -7.08
C ASP A 176 -13.48 8.73 -6.22
N MET A 177 -14.59 8.17 -5.74
CA MET A 177 -15.51 8.87 -4.84
C MET A 177 -14.86 9.17 -3.48
N ARG A 178 -13.89 8.36 -3.06
CA ARG A 178 -13.11 8.57 -1.84
C ARG A 178 -11.94 9.53 -2.02
N GLN A 179 -11.42 9.67 -3.22
CA GLN A 179 -10.30 10.58 -3.53
C GLN A 179 -10.65 12.04 -3.21
N SER A 180 -11.90 12.47 -3.40
CA SER A 180 -12.36 13.82 -3.09
C SER A 180 -12.33 14.19 -1.60
N TYR A 181 -12.16 13.22 -0.70
CA TYR A 181 -12.08 13.42 0.76
C TYR A 181 -10.66 13.30 1.31
N VAL A 182 -9.70 12.88 0.49
CA VAL A 182 -8.28 12.84 0.86
C VAL A 182 -7.58 14.02 0.22
N ILE A 183 -7.93 15.21 0.66
CA ILE A 183 -7.05 16.37 0.52
C ILE A 183 -5.75 15.99 1.26
N ASP A 184 -4.62 16.19 0.63
CA ASP A 184 -3.31 16.15 1.31
C ASP A 184 -3.48 16.87 2.66
N ASP A 185 -3.14 16.17 3.76
CA ASP A 185 -3.21 16.66 5.13
C ASP A 185 -4.58 16.52 5.83
N ILE A 186 -4.92 15.29 6.21
CA ILE A 186 -5.95 15.03 7.21
C ILE A 186 -5.43 15.56 8.57
N ASP A 187 -6.09 16.60 9.04
CA ASP A 187 -5.88 17.17 10.40
C ASP A 187 -4.49 17.71 10.70
N VAL A 188 -3.78 18.22 9.70
CA VAL A 188 -2.58 19.00 9.95
C VAL A 188 -3.00 20.44 10.19
N PRO A 189 -2.54 21.10 11.27
CA PRO A 189 -2.77 22.52 11.45
C PRO A 189 -2.40 23.31 10.20
N TYR A 190 -3.15 24.37 9.95
CA TYR A 190 -2.98 25.20 8.74
C TYR A 190 -1.51 25.58 8.47
N ASN A 191 -0.76 25.93 9.51
CA ASN A 191 0.66 26.29 9.44
C ASN A 191 1.57 25.10 9.04
N VAL A 192 1.23 23.87 9.42
CA VAL A 192 1.99 22.68 8.95
C VAL A 192 1.67 22.42 7.49
N LYS A 193 0.41 22.63 7.07
CA LYS A 193 0.01 22.51 5.67
C LYS A 193 0.79 23.48 4.78
N GLU A 194 0.93 24.74 5.20
CA GLU A 194 1.73 25.72 4.48
C GLU A 194 3.19 25.29 4.30
N ILE A 195 3.79 24.70 5.35
CA ILE A 195 5.15 24.11 5.25
C ILE A 195 5.21 22.98 4.21
N LEU A 196 4.24 22.07 4.25
CA LEU A 196 4.20 20.93 3.33
C LEU A 196 3.99 21.38 1.87
N ASP A 197 3.10 22.34 1.65
CA ASP A 197 2.82 22.89 0.32
C ASP A 197 4.04 23.66 -0.21
N PHE A 198 4.71 24.44 0.64
CA PHE A 198 5.96 25.08 0.27
C PHE A 198 7.01 24.07 -0.18
N LEU A 199 7.24 23.00 0.58
CA LEU A 199 8.21 21.95 0.23
C LEU A 199 7.86 21.22 -1.07
N LYS A 200 6.58 20.96 -1.31
CA LYS A 200 6.09 20.32 -2.57
C LYS A 200 6.33 21.21 -3.77
N ASN A 201 6.03 22.50 -3.64
CA ASN A 201 6.17 23.46 -4.74
C ASN A 201 7.63 23.75 -5.11
N HIS A 202 8.56 23.50 -4.17
CA HIS A 202 9.98 23.77 -4.35
C HIS A 202 10.82 22.48 -4.45
N ILE A 203 10.24 21.39 -4.98
CA ILE A 203 10.88 20.07 -5.00
C ILE A 203 12.18 20.05 -5.86
N TYR A 204 12.28 20.96 -6.83
CA TYR A 204 13.43 21.12 -7.72
C TYR A 204 14.42 22.18 -7.24
N ASP A 205 14.18 22.77 -6.06
CA ASP A 205 15.02 23.83 -5.50
C ASP A 205 15.91 23.30 -4.38
N LYS A 206 16.86 24.12 -3.96
CA LYS A 206 17.64 23.89 -2.73
C LYS A 206 17.01 24.68 -1.59
N VAL A 207 16.13 24.03 -0.80
CA VAL A 207 15.41 24.65 0.30
C VAL A 207 16.10 24.38 1.63
N THR A 208 16.27 25.43 2.44
CA THR A 208 16.70 25.38 3.83
C THR A 208 15.54 25.73 4.79
N ILE A 209 15.70 25.41 6.07
CA ILE A 209 14.70 25.82 7.09
C ILE A 209 14.56 27.34 7.16
N ARG A 210 15.65 28.07 6.87
CA ARG A 210 15.66 29.53 6.83
C ARG A 210 14.79 30.08 5.68
N ASP A 211 14.75 29.40 4.56
CA ASP A 211 13.91 29.81 3.42
C ASP A 211 12.44 29.65 3.77
N ILE A 212 12.07 28.53 4.40
CA ILE A 212 10.73 28.29 4.92
C ILE A 212 10.35 29.33 5.97
N SER A 213 11.29 29.65 6.88
CA SER A 213 11.11 30.65 7.93
C SER A 213 10.80 32.04 7.37
N LYS A 214 11.47 32.43 6.31
CA LYS A 214 11.24 33.72 5.65
C LYS A 214 9.89 33.77 4.90
N GLU A 215 9.57 32.69 4.17
CA GLU A 215 8.35 32.65 3.36
C GLU A 215 7.09 32.61 4.21
N LEU A 216 7.11 31.85 5.31
CA LEU A 216 5.93 31.65 6.15
C LEU A 216 5.88 32.59 7.37
N ASP A 217 6.83 33.53 7.50
CA ASP A 217 6.98 34.44 8.65
C ASP A 217 6.95 33.70 10.00
N MET A 218 7.65 32.57 10.07
CA MET A 218 7.73 31.71 11.25
C MET A 218 9.18 31.54 11.70
N SER A 219 9.43 31.50 13.03
CA SER A 219 10.78 31.19 13.51
C SER A 219 11.19 29.77 13.16
N GLU A 220 12.49 29.54 12.88
CA GLU A 220 13.03 28.19 12.59
C GLU A 220 12.74 27.18 13.71
N SER A 221 12.72 27.66 14.98
CA SER A 221 12.39 26.83 16.14
C SER A 221 10.93 26.38 16.12
N ALA A 222 10.01 27.31 15.80
CA ALA A 222 8.58 27.00 15.69
C ALA A 222 8.33 25.99 14.57
N ILE A 223 8.96 26.16 13.40
CA ILE A 223 8.87 25.23 12.27
C ILE A 223 9.34 23.83 12.67
N LYS A 224 10.52 23.72 13.32
CA LYS A 224 11.05 22.44 13.79
C LYS A 224 10.12 21.77 14.82
N GLN A 225 9.64 22.54 15.79
CA GLN A 225 8.73 22.04 16.84
C GLN A 225 7.37 21.59 16.27
N LEU A 226 6.79 22.38 15.39
CA LEU A 226 5.54 22.01 14.69
C LEU A 226 5.74 20.74 13.89
N PHE A 227 6.78 20.69 13.05
CA PHE A 227 6.98 19.58 12.15
C PHE A 227 7.29 18.27 12.90
N SER A 228 8.05 18.32 13.98
CA SER A 228 8.40 17.14 14.80
C SER A 228 7.19 16.45 15.44
N LYS A 229 6.09 17.17 15.68
CA LYS A 229 4.83 16.61 16.19
C LYS A 229 4.08 15.78 15.15
N TYR A 230 4.30 16.05 13.87
CA TYR A 230 3.51 15.49 12.77
C TYR A 230 4.30 14.55 11.86
N ARG A 231 5.64 14.60 11.91
CA ARG A 231 6.51 13.77 11.05
C ARG A 231 7.77 13.33 11.80
N GLU A 232 8.10 12.06 11.71
CA GLU A 232 9.39 11.54 12.17
C GLU A 232 10.53 11.99 11.26
N GLY A 233 11.73 12.14 11.82
CA GLY A 233 12.95 12.44 11.05
C GLY A 233 13.20 13.91 10.73
N GLY A 234 12.30 14.83 11.08
CA GLY A 234 12.46 16.27 10.86
C GLY A 234 12.23 16.73 9.42
N ILE A 235 12.16 18.06 9.24
CA ILE A 235 11.70 18.70 8.00
C ILE A 235 12.60 18.42 6.78
N ILE A 236 13.93 18.45 6.98
CA ILE A 236 14.88 18.19 5.88
C ILE A 236 14.86 16.71 5.47
N HIS A 237 14.66 15.79 6.41
CA HIS A 237 14.48 14.38 6.11
C HIS A 237 13.20 14.17 5.26
N TYR A 238 12.10 14.79 5.66
CA TYR A 238 10.87 14.74 4.88
C TYR A 238 11.03 15.35 3.48
N TYR A 239 11.71 16.50 3.38
CA TYR A 239 11.96 17.13 2.09
C TYR A 239 12.80 16.23 1.16
N ASN A 240 13.84 15.59 1.69
CA ASN A 240 14.61 14.60 0.94
C ASN A 240 13.74 13.41 0.51
N THR A 241 12.80 12.96 1.34
CA THR A 241 11.85 11.89 0.97
C THR A 241 10.98 12.30 -0.22
N LEU A 242 10.50 13.56 -0.26
CA LEU A 242 9.76 14.07 -1.43
C LEU A 242 10.62 14.06 -2.70
N LYS A 243 11.87 14.54 -2.60
CA LYS A 243 12.82 14.50 -3.73
C LYS A 243 13.13 13.09 -4.21
N ILE A 244 13.24 12.12 -3.29
CA ILE A 244 13.46 10.71 -3.68
C ILE A 244 12.23 10.12 -4.36
N LYS A 245 11.00 10.49 -3.98
CA LYS A 245 9.79 10.11 -4.71
C LYS A 245 9.83 10.61 -6.16
N GLU A 246 10.21 11.86 -6.36
CA GLU A 246 10.36 12.43 -7.72
C GLU A 246 11.52 11.78 -8.48
N ALA A 247 12.65 11.50 -7.81
CA ALA A 247 13.77 10.77 -8.41
C ALA A 247 13.33 9.40 -8.97
N ARG A 248 12.48 8.66 -8.24
CA ARG A 248 11.95 7.37 -8.71
C ARG A 248 11.13 7.51 -9.98
N LYS A 249 10.37 8.60 -10.12
CA LYS A 249 9.62 8.91 -11.35
C LYS A 249 10.58 9.20 -12.51
N LEU A 250 11.56 10.09 -12.32
CA LEU A 250 12.57 10.42 -13.32
C LEU A 250 13.40 9.19 -13.77
N ILE A 251 13.70 8.27 -12.83
CA ILE A 251 14.37 7.00 -13.15
C ILE A 251 13.48 6.11 -14.03
N ARG A 252 12.18 6.03 -13.76
CA ARG A 252 11.24 5.24 -14.57
C ARG A 252 11.07 5.82 -15.98
N GLU A 253 11.07 7.13 -16.12
CA GLU A 253 11.02 7.80 -17.41
C GLU A 253 12.27 7.52 -18.28
N GLY A 254 13.40 7.21 -17.64
CA GLY A 254 14.61 6.75 -18.33
C GLY A 254 15.36 7.80 -19.13
N ILE A 255 14.96 9.08 -19.08
CA ILE A 255 15.51 10.18 -19.87
C ILE A 255 16.86 10.64 -19.31
N TYR A 256 17.01 10.62 -17.99
CA TYR A 256 18.15 11.17 -17.28
C TYR A 256 19.04 10.09 -16.68
N ASN A 257 20.35 10.35 -16.59
CA ASN A 257 21.26 9.54 -15.79
C ASN A 257 21.21 9.95 -14.30
N MET A 258 21.82 9.14 -13.41
CA MET A 258 21.73 9.35 -11.96
C MET A 258 22.37 10.67 -11.50
N ALA A 259 23.44 11.12 -12.14
CA ALA A 259 24.06 12.40 -11.84
C ALA A 259 23.15 13.57 -12.23
N GLN A 260 22.55 13.50 -13.43
CA GLN A 260 21.57 14.48 -13.88
C GLN A 260 20.35 14.55 -12.96
N ILE A 261 19.82 13.41 -12.49
CA ILE A 261 18.70 13.38 -11.56
C ILE A 261 19.09 14.04 -10.22
N SER A 262 20.31 13.77 -9.72
CA SER A 262 20.83 14.42 -8.53
C SER A 262 20.90 15.96 -8.69
N ASP A 263 21.34 16.42 -9.86
CA ASP A 263 21.45 17.85 -10.16
C ASP A 263 20.08 18.51 -10.35
N ILE A 264 19.17 17.86 -11.08
CA ILE A 264 17.78 18.33 -11.29
C ILE A 264 17.07 18.52 -9.94
N LEU A 265 17.26 17.59 -9.03
CA LEU A 265 16.65 17.62 -7.70
C LEU A 265 17.50 18.40 -6.68
N GLN A 266 18.54 19.08 -7.11
CA GLN A 266 19.38 19.95 -6.27
C GLN A 266 19.89 19.26 -4.99
N PHE A 267 20.41 18.02 -5.11
CA PHE A 267 21.17 17.39 -4.04
C PHE A 267 22.59 17.95 -4.03
N ASP A 268 23.20 18.05 -2.82
CA ASP A 268 24.56 18.59 -2.65
C ASP A 268 25.63 17.79 -3.40
N SER A 269 25.38 16.51 -3.66
CA SER A 269 26.25 15.65 -4.46
C SER A 269 25.51 14.37 -4.89
N PRO A 270 25.96 13.70 -5.98
CA PRO A 270 25.46 12.38 -6.36
C PRO A 270 25.62 11.30 -5.26
N GLN A 271 26.67 11.44 -4.42
CA GLN A 271 26.91 10.54 -3.30
C GLN A 271 25.85 10.75 -2.20
N TYR A 272 25.54 12.00 -1.88
CA TYR A 272 24.49 12.33 -0.91
C TYR A 272 23.12 11.91 -1.41
N PHE A 273 22.83 12.14 -2.70
CA PHE A 273 21.63 11.63 -3.36
C PHE A 273 21.50 10.11 -3.21
N SER A 274 22.56 9.35 -3.55
CA SER A 274 22.57 7.88 -3.43
C SER A 274 22.35 7.41 -2.00
N LYS A 275 22.94 8.11 -1.02
CA LYS A 275 22.74 7.82 0.41
C LYS A 275 21.28 8.05 0.83
N CYS A 276 20.70 9.18 0.47
CA CYS A 276 19.30 9.50 0.74
C CYS A 276 18.35 8.51 0.03
N PHE A 277 18.64 8.18 -1.23
CA PHE A 277 17.85 7.23 -2.00
C PHE A 277 17.84 5.84 -1.34
N LYS A 278 19.02 5.35 -0.93
CA LYS A 278 19.13 4.06 -0.23
C LYS A 278 18.45 4.09 1.15
N ALA A 279 18.55 5.21 1.88
CA ALA A 279 17.87 5.34 3.18
C ALA A 279 16.34 5.31 3.07
N VAL A 280 15.79 5.84 1.96
CA VAL A 280 14.34 5.89 1.71
C VAL A 280 13.82 4.62 1.04
N THR A 281 14.61 3.97 0.16
CA THR A 281 14.14 2.87 -0.71
C THR A 281 14.79 1.52 -0.41
N ASN A 282 15.73 1.45 0.54
CA ASN A 282 16.59 0.31 0.82
C ASN A 282 17.45 -0.18 -0.37
N MET A 283 17.42 0.54 -1.49
CA MET A 283 18.18 0.25 -2.72
C MET A 283 18.98 1.48 -3.14
N THR A 284 20.11 1.27 -3.80
CA THR A 284 20.77 2.37 -4.50
C THR A 284 19.97 2.76 -5.75
N PRO A 285 20.14 3.99 -6.29
CA PRO A 285 19.46 4.39 -7.53
C PRO A 285 19.70 3.43 -8.70
N SER A 286 20.92 2.88 -8.80
CA SER A 286 21.29 1.93 -9.86
C SER A 286 20.61 0.55 -9.68
N GLU A 287 20.56 0.04 -8.44
CA GLU A 287 19.82 -1.18 -8.11
C GLU A 287 18.32 -1.02 -8.40
N TYR A 288 17.74 0.11 -8.02
CA TYR A 288 16.36 0.43 -8.30
C TYR A 288 16.09 0.47 -9.82
N LYS A 289 16.95 1.16 -10.61
CA LYS A 289 16.84 1.17 -12.06
C LYS A 289 16.89 -0.24 -12.64
N SER A 290 17.81 -1.07 -12.20
CA SER A 290 17.95 -2.46 -12.68
C SER A 290 16.72 -3.32 -12.30
N SER A 291 16.05 -3.04 -11.18
CA SER A 291 14.88 -3.80 -10.74
C SER A 291 13.61 -3.51 -11.56
N ILE A 292 13.51 -2.32 -12.17
CA ILE A 292 12.34 -1.89 -12.95
C ILE A 292 12.51 -2.08 -14.47
N MET A 293 13.73 -2.35 -14.95
CA MET A 293 14.05 -2.58 -16.37
C MET A 293 14.09 -4.06 -16.74
N LYS A 294 13.82 -4.96 -15.79
CA LYS A 294 13.61 -6.39 -16.03
C LYS A 294 12.12 -6.65 -16.27
#